data_701ce6024b8f12ccc8dc707d2903eedd
#
_entry.id   701ce6024b8f12ccc8dc707d2903eedd
#
_cell.length_a   1.000
_cell.length_b   1.000
_cell.length_c   1.000
_cell.angle_alpha   90.00
_cell.angle_beta   90.00
_cell.angle_gamma   90.00
#
_symmetry.space_group_name_H-M   'P 1'
#
loop_
_entity.id
_entity.type
_entity.pdbx_description
1 polymer ?
#
loop_
_entity_poly.entity_id
_entity_poly.type
_entity_poly.pdbx_seq_one_letter_code
_entity_poly.pdbx_strand_id
1 'polypeptide(L)'
;VMAKVVNENITKTKAGIEEDRTLIDNTIEVLGEFEQGDLAQRITLSTNNPALEELKTVLNKMGSNLETNIDKTLDVLEQYSKYNYLEKVDTKGIKEHLLKLANGVNSLGNATTDMLIDNKKNGLILDNYSDRLIENVEILNTSANQQAASLEETAASIEEITSIIKQSSEKANTMTTLAEDTKQSATTGKGLANQTANAMEEINTSTQAIADAITVIDQIAFQTNILSLNAAVEAATAGEAGKGFAVVAGEVRNLAARSAEAANEIKALVEQAKVRSDEGKVIASKMTEGYTQLDETIEQTVTLVNETVKATNEQMEGMKQINNAVTELDTALQKIARIAAETNNVALQADEISKTIVSNANDKEFEGKNSIDVSKFVNKVNTTSMESLSRSNDKTTSMAKNLDIKNNEWDSF
;
A
#
# COMPACT_ATOMS: atom_id res chain seq x y z
N VAL A 1 79.29 -98.33 39.59
CA VAL A 1 77.90 -98.05 39.20
C VAL A 1 77.36 -96.75 39.87
N MET A 2 77.55 -96.54 41.20
CA MET A 2 76.98 -95.37 41.96
C MET A 2 77.58 -94.04 41.46
N ALA A 3 78.90 -93.90 41.25
CA ALA A 3 79.57 -92.72 40.76
C ALA A 3 79.07 -92.28 39.33
N LYS A 4 78.75 -93.28 38.45
CA LYS A 4 78.27 -93.04 37.13
C LYS A 4 76.83 -92.46 37.20
N VAL A 5 75.95 -93.04 38.04
CA VAL A 5 74.58 -92.59 38.20
C VAL A 5 74.51 -91.17 38.87
N VAL A 6 75.44 -90.94 39.85
CA VAL A 6 75.54 -89.60 40.47
C VAL A 6 75.97 -88.54 39.44
N ASN A 7 77.00 -88.90 38.62
CA ASN A 7 77.52 -87.99 37.59
C ASN A 7 76.50 -87.75 36.42
N GLU A 8 75.74 -88.79 36.06
CA GLU A 8 74.63 -88.66 35.10
C GLU A 8 73.54 -87.75 35.65
N ASN A 9 73.16 -87.89 36.96
CA ASN A 9 72.17 -87.05 37.59
C ASN A 9 72.73 -85.59 37.74
N ILE A 10 73.92 -85.34 38.09
CA ILE A 10 74.54 -84.03 38.12
C ILE A 10 74.52 -83.36 36.75
N THR A 11 74.89 -84.15 35.72
CA THR A 11 74.86 -83.62 34.35
C THR A 11 73.44 -83.28 33.85
N LYS A 12 72.46 -84.14 34.12
CA LYS A 12 71.06 -83.87 33.82
C LYS A 12 70.55 -82.65 34.61
N THR A 13 70.90 -82.54 35.91
CA THR A 13 70.47 -81.37 36.72
C THR A 13 71.10 -80.11 36.19
N LYS A 14 72.44 -80.12 35.80
CA LYS A 14 73.04 -78.92 35.21
C LYS A 14 72.47 -78.56 33.89
N ALA A 15 72.16 -79.54 33.00
CA ALA A 15 71.48 -79.28 31.75
C ALA A 15 70.06 -78.68 31.95
N GLY A 16 69.33 -79.23 32.93
CA GLY A 16 67.98 -78.64 33.25
C GLY A 16 68.07 -77.23 33.80
N ILE A 17 69.07 -76.93 34.66
CA ILE A 17 69.28 -75.53 35.13
C ILE A 17 69.63 -74.61 34.00
N GLU A 18 70.41 -75.02 33.04
CA GLU A 18 70.77 -74.20 31.88
C GLU A 18 69.59 -73.96 30.96
N GLU A 19 68.75 -74.98 30.75
CA GLU A 19 67.48 -74.90 29.96
C GLU A 19 66.55 -73.89 30.64
N ASP A 20 66.34 -73.98 31.99
CA ASP A 20 65.53 -73.07 32.81
C ASP A 20 66.03 -71.62 32.70
N ARG A 21 67.35 -71.43 32.80
CA ARG A 21 68.01 -70.13 32.71
C ARG A 21 67.81 -69.51 31.32
N THR A 22 68.02 -70.27 30.25
CA THR A 22 67.84 -69.84 28.90
C THR A 22 66.35 -69.44 28.60
N LEU A 23 65.42 -70.18 29.16
CA LEU A 23 63.99 -69.82 29.12
C LEU A 23 63.70 -68.52 29.86
N ILE A 24 64.24 -68.32 31.02
CA ILE A 24 64.07 -67.08 31.81
C ILE A 24 64.67 -65.88 31.07
N ASP A 25 65.89 -66.01 30.52
CA ASP A 25 66.50 -64.93 29.68
C ASP A 25 65.67 -64.60 28.46
N ASN A 26 65.13 -65.57 27.74
CA ASN A 26 64.21 -65.34 26.64
C ASN A 26 62.86 -64.74 27.10
N THR A 27 62.38 -65.13 28.27
CA THR A 27 61.19 -64.49 28.86
C THR A 27 61.40 -63.00 29.18
N ILE A 28 62.56 -62.64 29.75
CA ILE A 28 62.94 -61.26 30.04
C ILE A 28 63.06 -60.45 28.75
N GLU A 29 63.66 -61.00 27.70
CA GLU A 29 63.71 -60.37 26.39
C GLU A 29 62.33 -60.08 25.81
N VAL A 30 61.40 -61.08 25.73
CA VAL A 30 60.04 -60.93 25.24
C VAL A 30 59.25 -59.92 26.10
N LEU A 31 59.44 -59.91 27.42
CA LEU A 31 58.78 -58.91 28.25
C LEU A 31 59.33 -57.49 28.03
N GLY A 32 60.62 -57.35 27.67
CA GLY A 32 61.24 -56.10 27.27
C GLY A 32 60.63 -55.55 25.96
N GLU A 33 60.34 -56.43 25.00
CA GLU A 33 59.60 -56.05 23.80
C GLU A 33 58.12 -55.64 24.10
N PHE A 34 57.48 -56.37 25.04
CA PHE A 34 56.12 -55.95 25.49
C PHE A 34 56.13 -54.60 26.16
N GLU A 35 57.15 -54.24 26.95
CA GLU A 35 57.33 -52.94 27.54
C GLU A 35 57.44 -51.82 26.48
N GLN A 36 58.07 -52.13 25.36
CA GLN A 36 58.21 -51.18 24.22
C GLN A 36 56.98 -51.14 23.34
N GLY A 37 55.99 -52.03 23.58
CA GLY A 37 54.73 -52.08 22.83
C GLY A 37 54.70 -53.13 21.71
N ASP A 38 55.77 -53.90 21.46
CA ASP A 38 55.72 -55.04 20.53
C ASP A 38 55.14 -56.26 21.26
N LEU A 39 53.82 -56.43 21.08
CA LEU A 39 53.08 -57.54 21.66
C LEU A 39 53.06 -58.80 20.76
N ALA A 40 53.69 -58.79 19.61
CA ALA A 40 53.72 -59.91 18.66
C ALA A 40 54.75 -60.96 19.05
N GLN A 41 55.73 -60.59 19.90
CA GLN A 41 56.78 -61.50 20.34
C GLN A 41 56.23 -62.62 21.24
N ARG A 42 56.87 -63.85 21.16
CA ARG A 42 56.43 -65.00 21.95
C ARG A 42 57.66 -65.74 22.51
N ILE A 43 57.49 -66.28 23.70
CA ILE A 43 58.48 -67.16 24.34
C ILE A 43 58.42 -68.49 23.58
N THR A 44 59.46 -68.78 22.79
CA THR A 44 59.52 -69.99 21.94
C THR A 44 60.26 -71.13 22.59
N LEU A 45 61.25 -70.87 23.50
CA LEU A 45 62.06 -71.85 24.16
C LEU A 45 61.18 -72.70 25.14
N SER A 46 61.65 -73.93 25.40
CA SER A 46 60.93 -74.88 26.33
C SER A 46 61.93 -75.45 27.33
N THR A 47 61.45 -75.91 28.45
CA THR A 47 62.15 -76.50 29.58
C THR A 47 61.41 -77.73 30.03
N ASN A 48 62.12 -78.59 30.82
CA ASN A 48 61.51 -79.73 31.49
C ASN A 48 60.87 -79.33 32.82
N ASN A 49 60.96 -78.08 33.21
CA ASN A 49 60.35 -77.54 34.44
C ASN A 49 58.86 -77.15 34.23
N PRO A 50 57.89 -77.90 34.81
CA PRO A 50 56.46 -77.68 34.53
C PRO A 50 55.95 -76.25 34.88
N ALA A 51 56.53 -75.64 35.93
CA ALA A 51 56.17 -74.34 36.40
C ALA A 51 56.56 -73.21 35.40
N LEU A 52 57.74 -73.38 34.80
CA LEU A 52 58.21 -72.45 33.74
C LEU A 52 57.50 -72.63 32.46
N GLU A 53 57.12 -73.83 32.06
CA GLU A 53 56.25 -74.08 30.87
C GLU A 53 54.81 -73.51 31.09
N GLU A 54 54.26 -73.62 32.30
CA GLU A 54 52.99 -72.96 32.64
C GLU A 54 53.14 -71.46 32.56
N LEU A 55 54.21 -70.85 33.14
CA LEU A 55 54.48 -69.42 33.07
C LEU A 55 54.58 -68.95 31.61
N LYS A 56 55.36 -69.66 30.76
CA LYS A 56 55.45 -69.40 29.31
C LYS A 56 54.06 -69.38 28.63
N THR A 57 53.22 -70.41 28.95
CA THR A 57 51.88 -70.52 28.38
C THR A 57 50.99 -69.35 28.78
N VAL A 58 51.04 -68.94 30.05
CA VAL A 58 50.26 -67.81 30.56
C VAL A 58 50.73 -66.50 29.96
N LEU A 59 52.02 -66.25 29.85
CA LEU A 59 52.60 -65.03 29.28
C LEU A 59 52.30 -64.93 27.79
N ASN A 60 52.52 -66.02 27.02
CA ASN A 60 52.18 -66.05 25.61
C ASN A 60 50.65 -65.81 25.36
N LYS A 61 49.80 -66.41 26.19
CA LYS A 61 48.37 -66.16 26.14
C LYS A 61 48.01 -64.71 26.51
N MET A 62 48.68 -64.12 27.48
CA MET A 62 48.51 -62.73 27.82
C MET A 62 48.91 -61.79 26.66
N GLY A 63 50.12 -62.02 26.07
CA GLY A 63 50.54 -61.28 24.91
C GLY A 63 49.54 -61.37 23.76
N SER A 64 49.13 -62.59 23.40
CA SER A 64 48.16 -62.82 22.31
C SER A 64 46.82 -62.15 22.58
N ASN A 65 46.32 -62.18 23.80
CA ASN A 65 45.07 -61.51 24.16
C ASN A 65 45.19 -59.97 24.07
N LEU A 66 46.29 -59.38 24.54
CA LEU A 66 46.54 -57.97 24.45
C LEU A 66 46.69 -57.54 22.98
N GLU A 67 47.54 -58.19 22.21
CA GLU A 67 47.74 -57.96 20.77
C GLU A 67 46.36 -58.00 20.03
N THR A 68 45.59 -59.09 20.14
CA THR A 68 44.31 -59.27 19.48
C THR A 68 43.30 -58.16 19.84
N ASN A 69 43.24 -57.72 21.12
CA ASN A 69 42.29 -56.67 21.50
C ASN A 69 42.74 -55.27 21.08
N ILE A 70 44.05 -55.01 21.04
CA ILE A 70 44.59 -53.75 20.54
C ILE A 70 44.38 -53.68 19.02
N ASP A 71 44.73 -54.77 18.28
CA ASP A 71 44.54 -54.83 16.83
C ASP A 71 43.08 -54.63 16.42
N LYS A 72 42.15 -55.32 17.06
CA LYS A 72 40.71 -55.09 16.86
C LYS A 72 40.28 -53.66 17.08
N THR A 73 40.88 -52.98 18.09
CA THR A 73 40.60 -51.58 18.40
C THR A 73 41.20 -50.69 17.31
N LEU A 74 42.41 -50.96 16.83
CA LEU A 74 43.07 -50.26 15.76
C LEU A 74 42.32 -50.44 14.43
N ASP A 75 41.84 -51.65 14.09
CA ASP A 75 41.03 -51.94 12.95
C ASP A 75 39.76 -51.04 12.89
N VAL A 76 39.06 -50.93 14.00
CA VAL A 76 37.88 -50.04 14.11
C VAL A 76 38.26 -48.58 13.93
N LEU A 77 39.39 -48.14 14.54
CA LEU A 77 39.87 -46.75 14.36
C LEU A 77 40.28 -46.50 12.88
N GLU A 78 40.88 -47.52 12.20
CA GLU A 78 41.17 -47.43 10.79
C GLU A 78 39.89 -47.28 9.94
N GLN A 79 38.82 -48.02 10.26
CA GLN A 79 37.49 -47.80 9.63
C GLN A 79 37.00 -46.37 9.87
N TYR A 80 37.13 -45.86 11.09
CA TYR A 80 36.72 -44.47 11.37
C TYR A 80 37.52 -43.45 10.59
N SER A 81 38.82 -43.69 10.38
CA SER A 81 39.70 -42.86 9.53
C SER A 81 39.27 -42.85 8.07
N LYS A 82 38.61 -43.92 7.61
CA LYS A 82 38.02 -44.10 6.28
C LYS A 82 36.54 -43.64 6.25
N TYR A 83 36.09 -42.92 7.29
CA TYR A 83 34.69 -42.43 7.43
C TYR A 83 33.63 -43.52 7.53
N ASN A 84 33.98 -44.74 7.91
CA ASN A 84 33.07 -45.83 8.18
C ASN A 84 32.89 -46.00 9.71
N TYR A 85 31.74 -45.49 10.23
CA TYR A 85 31.40 -45.51 11.64
C TYR A 85 30.42 -46.63 12.02
N LEU A 86 30.19 -47.59 11.12
CA LEU A 86 29.30 -48.75 11.38
C LEU A 86 29.98 -49.76 12.28
N GLU A 87 31.30 -49.92 12.19
CA GLU A 87 32.09 -50.89 12.94
C GLU A 87 32.20 -50.47 14.41
N LYS A 88 32.18 -51.49 15.29
CA LYS A 88 32.32 -51.32 16.74
C LYS A 88 33.32 -52.33 17.28
N VAL A 89 34.08 -51.92 18.28
CA VAL A 89 34.95 -52.83 19.03
C VAL A 89 34.10 -53.79 19.85
N ASP A 90 34.29 -55.11 19.66
CA ASP A 90 33.63 -56.10 20.46
C ASP A 90 34.13 -56.07 21.91
N THR A 91 33.32 -55.89 22.87
CA THR A 91 33.61 -55.79 24.28
C THR A 91 33.53 -57.10 25.07
N LYS A 92 33.18 -58.23 24.39
CA LYS A 92 33.04 -59.51 25.03
C LYS A 92 34.37 -60.06 25.51
N GLY A 93 34.46 -60.45 26.76
CA GLY A 93 35.61 -61.12 27.35
C GLY A 93 36.78 -60.19 27.75
N ILE A 94 36.68 -58.90 27.50
CA ILE A 94 37.66 -57.88 27.96
C ILE A 94 37.17 -57.22 29.25
N LYS A 95 38.17 -56.73 30.07
CA LYS A 95 37.91 -56.18 31.39
C LYS A 95 38.69 -54.90 31.59
N GLU A 96 38.24 -54.11 32.57
CA GLU A 96 38.87 -52.93 33.09
C GLU A 96 39.43 -51.99 32.02
N HIS A 97 40.78 -51.84 31.89
CA HIS A 97 41.39 -50.83 31.01
C HIS A 97 41.13 -51.06 29.53
N LEU A 98 41.19 -52.31 29.08
CA LEU A 98 40.87 -52.65 27.70
C LEU A 98 39.37 -52.44 27.38
N LEU A 99 38.48 -52.73 28.35
CA LEU A 99 37.03 -52.45 28.24
C LEU A 99 36.78 -50.93 28.16
N LYS A 100 37.46 -50.13 29.00
CA LYS A 100 37.37 -48.67 28.96
C LYS A 100 37.85 -48.11 27.62
N LEU A 101 38.93 -48.64 27.05
CA LEU A 101 39.45 -48.26 25.74
C LEU A 101 38.40 -48.57 24.63
N ALA A 102 37.92 -49.81 24.60
CA ALA A 102 36.90 -50.23 23.62
C ALA A 102 35.61 -49.42 23.72
N ASN A 103 35.12 -49.16 24.93
CA ASN A 103 33.93 -48.30 25.16
C ASN A 103 34.21 -46.86 24.74
N GLY A 104 35.42 -46.33 24.95
CA GLY A 104 35.81 -44.98 24.53
C GLY A 104 35.78 -44.86 23.00
N VAL A 105 36.33 -45.83 22.28
CA VAL A 105 36.27 -45.86 20.81
C VAL A 105 34.82 -45.97 20.30
N ASN A 106 34.05 -46.90 20.88
CA ASN A 106 32.61 -47.04 20.53
C ASN A 106 31.80 -45.75 20.80
N SER A 107 32.07 -45.07 21.92
CA SER A 107 31.46 -43.81 22.25
C SER A 107 31.82 -42.71 21.25
N LEU A 108 33.06 -42.64 20.81
CA LEU A 108 33.52 -41.72 19.76
C LEU A 108 32.77 -41.99 18.45
N GLY A 109 32.63 -43.27 18.02
CA GLY A 109 31.86 -43.65 16.84
C GLY A 109 30.40 -43.24 16.95
N ASN A 110 29.75 -43.45 18.10
CA ASN A 110 28.38 -43.03 18.32
C ASN A 110 28.21 -41.51 18.27
N ALA A 111 29.06 -40.76 18.98
CA ALA A 111 29.02 -39.30 18.98
C ALA A 111 29.20 -38.70 17.55
N THR A 112 30.13 -39.32 16.76
CA THR A 112 30.34 -38.92 15.37
C THR A 112 29.10 -39.25 14.51
N THR A 113 28.49 -40.42 14.72
CA THR A 113 27.25 -40.81 14.03
C THR A 113 26.12 -39.83 14.33
N ASP A 114 25.89 -39.47 15.60
CA ASP A 114 24.88 -38.50 16.01
C ASP A 114 25.12 -37.13 15.35
N MET A 115 26.36 -36.66 15.33
CA MET A 115 26.76 -35.43 14.66
C MET A 115 26.48 -35.48 13.14
N LEU A 116 26.74 -36.61 12.49
CA LEU A 116 26.48 -36.79 11.04
C LEU A 116 24.98 -36.82 10.74
N ILE A 117 24.17 -37.43 11.61
CA ILE A 117 22.72 -37.41 11.51
C ILE A 117 22.19 -35.97 11.61
N ASP A 118 22.65 -35.23 12.62
CA ASP A 118 22.23 -33.84 12.82
C ASP A 118 22.69 -32.93 11.65
N ASN A 119 23.91 -33.09 11.17
CA ASN A 119 24.40 -32.33 10.01
C ASN A 119 23.58 -32.62 8.75
N LYS A 120 23.32 -33.89 8.44
CA LYS A 120 22.50 -34.28 7.28
C LYS A 120 21.07 -33.74 7.41
N LYS A 121 20.45 -33.84 8.60
CA LYS A 121 19.14 -33.27 8.89
C LYS A 121 19.11 -31.77 8.70
N ASN A 122 20.11 -31.04 9.24
CA ASN A 122 20.20 -29.59 9.08
C ASN A 122 20.41 -29.19 7.62
N GLY A 123 21.23 -29.95 6.89
CA GLY A 123 21.39 -29.76 5.44
C GLY A 123 20.07 -29.90 4.68
N LEU A 124 19.30 -30.99 4.92
CA LEU A 124 17.98 -31.20 4.27
C LEU A 124 16.93 -30.11 4.65
N ILE A 125 16.97 -29.62 5.87
CA ILE A 125 16.11 -28.51 6.31
C ILE A 125 16.49 -27.22 5.59
N LEU A 126 17.77 -26.93 5.48
CA LEU A 126 18.30 -25.74 4.80
C LEU A 126 17.96 -25.77 3.31
N ASP A 127 18.11 -26.93 2.66
CA ASP A 127 17.72 -27.18 1.27
C ASP A 127 16.25 -26.79 1.02
N ASN A 128 15.34 -27.34 1.83
CA ASN A 128 13.93 -27.01 1.75
C ASN A 128 13.61 -25.49 1.98
N TYR A 129 14.33 -24.86 2.90
CA TYR A 129 14.13 -23.43 3.14
C TYR A 129 14.66 -22.56 1.99
N SER A 130 15.75 -22.99 1.36
CA SER A 130 16.31 -22.33 0.18
C SER A 130 15.35 -22.39 -1.00
N ASP A 131 14.78 -23.57 -1.28
CA ASP A 131 13.76 -23.75 -2.33
C ASP A 131 12.56 -22.84 -2.11
N ARG A 132 12.06 -22.78 -0.87
CA ARG A 132 10.92 -21.89 -0.52
C ARG A 132 11.29 -20.41 -0.61
N LEU A 133 12.50 -20.02 -0.30
CA LEU A 133 12.95 -18.63 -0.51
C LEU A 133 12.96 -18.28 -1.98
N ILE A 134 13.43 -19.16 -2.85
CA ILE A 134 13.42 -18.97 -4.31
C ILE A 134 11.98 -18.78 -4.81
N GLU A 135 11.04 -19.65 -4.40
CA GLU A 135 9.64 -19.54 -4.75
C GLU A 135 9.01 -18.21 -4.27
N ASN A 136 9.29 -17.82 -3.02
CA ASN A 136 8.78 -16.56 -2.46
C ASN A 136 9.34 -15.33 -3.20
N VAL A 137 10.59 -15.37 -3.64
CA VAL A 137 11.21 -14.31 -4.45
C VAL A 137 10.55 -14.21 -5.83
N GLU A 138 10.18 -15.32 -6.44
CA GLU A 138 9.45 -15.33 -7.72
C GLU A 138 8.07 -14.69 -7.58
N ILE A 139 7.33 -15.03 -6.53
CA ILE A 139 6.05 -14.39 -6.18
C ILE A 139 6.23 -12.90 -5.93
N LEU A 140 7.28 -12.51 -5.19
CA LEU A 140 7.59 -11.11 -4.90
C LEU A 140 7.89 -10.31 -6.17
N ASN A 141 8.68 -10.87 -7.10
CA ASN A 141 8.98 -10.25 -8.40
C ASN A 141 7.71 -10.08 -9.24
N THR A 142 6.86 -11.10 -9.30
CA THR A 142 5.58 -11.04 -10.00
C THR A 142 4.69 -9.95 -9.42
N SER A 143 4.59 -9.88 -8.09
CA SER A 143 3.78 -8.86 -7.40
C SER A 143 4.34 -7.45 -7.60
N ALA A 144 5.67 -7.29 -7.57
CA ALA A 144 6.32 -6.00 -7.82
C ALA A 144 6.08 -5.50 -9.26
N ASN A 145 6.15 -6.38 -10.26
CA ASN A 145 5.85 -6.04 -11.65
C ASN A 145 4.38 -5.64 -11.83
N GLN A 146 3.46 -6.32 -11.17
CA GLN A 146 2.04 -5.99 -11.21
C GLN A 146 1.77 -4.63 -10.53
N GLN A 147 2.42 -4.35 -9.40
CA GLN A 147 2.33 -3.05 -8.74
C GLN A 147 2.92 -1.93 -9.60
N ALA A 148 4.03 -2.16 -10.30
CA ALA A 148 4.60 -1.18 -11.22
C ALA A 148 3.63 -0.82 -12.35
N ALA A 149 2.97 -1.79 -12.97
CA ALA A 149 1.94 -1.54 -13.99
C ALA A 149 0.75 -0.74 -13.45
N SER A 150 0.28 -1.07 -12.23
CA SER A 150 -0.81 -0.30 -11.58
C SER A 150 -0.37 1.12 -11.20
N LEU A 151 0.91 1.32 -10.89
CA LEU A 151 1.46 2.63 -10.60
C LEU A 151 1.55 3.51 -11.85
N GLU A 152 1.92 2.94 -13.01
CA GLU A 152 1.92 3.63 -14.30
C GLU A 152 0.49 4.09 -14.67
N GLU A 153 -0.53 3.23 -14.49
CA GLU A 153 -1.94 3.59 -14.71
C GLU A 153 -2.40 4.69 -13.76
N THR A 154 -1.97 4.63 -12.49
CA THR A 154 -2.25 5.66 -11.48
C THR A 154 -1.61 7.00 -11.87
N ALA A 155 -0.35 6.99 -12.33
CA ALA A 155 0.35 8.19 -12.79
C ALA A 155 -0.35 8.83 -13.99
N ALA A 156 -0.78 8.04 -14.98
CA ALA A 156 -1.55 8.52 -16.12
C ALA A 156 -2.89 9.15 -15.68
N SER A 157 -3.59 8.53 -14.72
CA SER A 157 -4.83 9.08 -14.17
C SER A 157 -4.61 10.41 -13.43
N ILE A 158 -3.49 10.56 -12.72
CA ILE A 158 -3.11 11.81 -12.04
C ILE A 158 -2.85 12.92 -13.06
N GLU A 159 -2.18 12.62 -14.18
CA GLU A 159 -1.96 13.60 -15.26
C GLU A 159 -3.30 14.06 -15.87
N GLU A 160 -4.22 13.13 -16.12
CA GLU A 160 -5.54 13.44 -16.63
C GLU A 160 -6.34 14.32 -15.67
N ILE A 161 -6.41 13.96 -14.38
CA ILE A 161 -7.09 14.74 -13.34
C ILE A 161 -6.47 16.13 -13.22
N THR A 162 -5.14 16.24 -13.24
CA THR A 162 -4.42 17.53 -13.21
C THR A 162 -4.81 18.41 -14.38
N SER A 163 -4.95 17.84 -15.59
CA SER A 163 -5.43 18.54 -16.78
C SER A 163 -6.88 19.03 -16.62
N ILE A 164 -7.76 18.21 -16.06
CA ILE A 164 -9.16 18.57 -15.79
C ILE A 164 -9.25 19.72 -14.77
N ILE A 165 -8.44 19.67 -13.70
CA ILE A 165 -8.39 20.74 -12.70
C ILE A 165 -7.96 22.07 -13.33
N LYS A 166 -6.92 22.04 -14.18
CA LYS A 166 -6.44 23.22 -14.92
C LYS A 166 -7.55 23.79 -15.80
N GLN A 167 -8.22 22.94 -16.57
CA GLN A 167 -9.35 23.34 -17.41
C GLN A 167 -10.51 23.94 -16.58
N SER A 168 -10.78 23.37 -15.41
CA SER A 168 -11.82 23.87 -14.50
C SER A 168 -11.48 25.25 -13.96
N SER A 169 -10.21 25.50 -13.62
CA SER A 169 -9.72 26.83 -13.22
C SER A 169 -9.84 27.86 -14.34
N GLU A 170 -9.49 27.50 -15.60
CA GLU A 170 -9.63 28.35 -16.76
C GLU A 170 -11.10 28.71 -17.04
N LYS A 171 -12.01 27.71 -16.92
CA LYS A 171 -13.45 27.93 -17.06
C LYS A 171 -13.99 28.83 -15.98
N ALA A 172 -13.58 28.65 -14.72
CA ALA A 172 -14.00 29.51 -13.61
C ALA A 172 -13.55 30.96 -13.83
N ASN A 173 -12.33 31.20 -14.31
CA ASN A 173 -11.87 32.55 -14.65
C ASN A 173 -12.71 33.16 -15.80
N THR A 174 -13.07 32.36 -16.80
CA THR A 174 -13.97 32.82 -17.89
C THR A 174 -15.35 33.17 -17.37
N MET A 175 -15.89 32.40 -16.39
CA MET A 175 -17.15 32.69 -15.73
C MET A 175 -17.12 34.01 -14.95
N THR A 176 -15.98 34.33 -14.30
CA THR A 176 -15.82 35.64 -13.62
C THR A 176 -15.94 36.79 -14.62
N THR A 177 -15.23 36.74 -15.76
CA THR A 177 -15.31 37.77 -16.79
C THR A 177 -16.76 37.92 -17.32
N LEU A 178 -17.42 36.79 -17.61
CA LEU A 178 -18.81 36.81 -18.09
C LEU A 178 -19.79 37.37 -17.05
N ALA A 179 -19.57 37.12 -15.78
CA ALA A 179 -20.39 37.69 -14.70
C ALA A 179 -20.16 39.21 -14.59
N GLU A 180 -18.94 39.70 -14.76
CA GLU A 180 -18.63 41.15 -14.79
C GLU A 180 -19.31 41.84 -15.97
N ASP A 181 -19.26 41.26 -17.19
CA ASP A 181 -19.95 41.77 -18.39
C ASP A 181 -21.47 41.80 -18.18
N THR A 182 -22.01 40.76 -17.54
CA THR A 182 -23.46 40.68 -17.21
C THR A 182 -23.85 41.75 -16.19
N LYS A 183 -23.03 42.01 -15.18
CA LYS A 183 -23.23 43.09 -14.18
C LYS A 183 -23.23 44.45 -14.84
N GLN A 184 -22.29 44.70 -15.77
CA GLN A 184 -22.27 45.94 -16.55
C GLN A 184 -23.55 46.13 -17.36
N SER A 185 -24.02 45.04 -18.03
CA SER A 185 -25.27 45.07 -18.81
C SER A 185 -26.49 45.33 -17.94
N ALA A 186 -26.58 44.71 -16.76
CA ALA A 186 -27.64 44.92 -15.78
C ALA A 186 -27.68 46.38 -15.28
N THR A 187 -26.50 46.92 -14.97
CA THR A 187 -26.33 48.33 -14.51
C THR A 187 -26.80 49.28 -15.61
N THR A 188 -26.46 49.06 -16.85
CA THR A 188 -26.92 49.84 -18.02
C THR A 188 -28.45 49.75 -18.20
N GLY A 189 -28.97 48.52 -18.12
CA GLY A 189 -30.41 48.29 -18.17
C GLY A 189 -31.21 49.02 -17.05
N LYS A 190 -30.71 48.99 -15.84
CA LYS A 190 -31.25 49.72 -14.69
C LYS A 190 -31.24 51.26 -14.95
N GLY A 191 -30.15 51.76 -15.53
CA GLY A 191 -30.06 53.18 -15.93
C GLY A 191 -31.15 53.56 -16.97
N LEU A 192 -31.34 52.74 -17.99
CA LEU A 192 -32.39 52.91 -19.04
C LEU A 192 -33.81 52.85 -18.46
N ALA A 193 -34.07 51.92 -17.54
CA ALA A 193 -35.34 51.80 -16.87
C ALA A 193 -35.67 53.07 -16.03
N ASN A 194 -34.69 53.60 -15.32
CA ASN A 194 -34.82 54.85 -14.56
C ASN A 194 -35.08 56.02 -15.50
N GLN A 195 -34.40 56.11 -16.65
CA GLN A 195 -34.66 57.16 -17.65
C GLN A 195 -36.07 57.05 -18.22
N THR A 196 -36.55 55.82 -18.44
CA THR A 196 -37.94 55.57 -18.93
C THR A 196 -38.93 56.02 -17.87
N ALA A 197 -38.76 55.72 -16.58
CA ALA A 197 -39.62 56.17 -15.52
C ALA A 197 -39.68 57.72 -15.42
N ASN A 198 -38.56 58.42 -15.58
CA ASN A 198 -38.48 59.87 -15.59
C ASN A 198 -39.20 60.44 -16.82
N ALA A 199 -39.03 59.86 -17.99
CA ALA A 199 -39.72 60.27 -19.23
C ALA A 199 -41.25 60.12 -19.10
N MET A 200 -41.74 59.04 -18.47
CA MET A 200 -43.18 58.84 -18.18
C MET A 200 -43.70 59.89 -17.20
N GLU A 201 -42.93 60.32 -16.21
CA GLU A 201 -43.28 61.39 -15.31
C GLU A 201 -43.37 62.75 -16.01
N GLU A 202 -42.44 63.03 -16.97
CA GLU A 202 -42.50 64.22 -17.79
C GLU A 202 -43.73 64.25 -18.69
N ILE A 203 -44.02 63.08 -19.30
CA ILE A 203 -45.28 62.92 -20.13
C ILE A 203 -46.52 63.16 -19.25
N ASN A 204 -46.56 62.59 -18.03
CA ASN A 204 -47.67 62.78 -17.11
C ASN A 204 -47.84 64.28 -16.76
N THR A 205 -46.74 64.96 -16.46
CA THR A 205 -46.77 66.40 -16.15
C THR A 205 -47.27 67.22 -17.36
N SER A 206 -46.80 66.88 -18.55
CA SER A 206 -47.23 67.55 -19.80
C SER A 206 -48.71 67.28 -20.10
N THR A 207 -49.17 66.06 -19.88
CA THR A 207 -50.57 65.67 -20.07
C THR A 207 -51.50 66.39 -19.11
N GLN A 208 -51.06 66.59 -17.87
CA GLN A 208 -51.81 67.39 -16.87
C GLN A 208 -51.91 68.85 -17.34
N ALA A 209 -50.83 69.46 -17.82
CA ALA A 209 -50.88 70.85 -18.32
C ALA A 209 -51.82 71.01 -19.52
N ILE A 210 -51.86 69.96 -20.41
CA ILE A 210 -52.84 69.93 -21.53
C ILE A 210 -54.28 69.84 -20.99
N ALA A 211 -54.54 68.95 -20.01
CA ALA A 211 -55.85 68.81 -19.37
C ALA A 211 -56.36 70.15 -18.77
N ASP A 212 -55.43 70.87 -18.14
CA ASP A 212 -55.74 72.18 -17.55
C ASP A 212 -56.10 73.21 -18.64
N ALA A 213 -55.30 73.22 -19.73
CA ALA A 213 -55.57 74.14 -20.85
C ALA A 213 -56.90 73.82 -21.57
N ILE A 214 -57.23 72.52 -21.80
CA ILE A 214 -58.52 72.09 -22.36
C ILE A 214 -59.66 72.46 -21.46
N THR A 215 -59.50 72.42 -20.15
CA THR A 215 -60.54 72.87 -19.20
C THR A 215 -60.82 74.37 -19.34
N VAL A 216 -59.78 75.20 -19.61
CA VAL A 216 -59.99 76.60 -19.92
C VAL A 216 -60.69 76.79 -21.25
N ILE A 217 -60.35 76.00 -22.30
CA ILE A 217 -61.04 76.07 -23.61
C ILE A 217 -62.56 75.72 -23.48
N ASP A 218 -62.87 74.66 -22.73
CA ASP A 218 -64.26 74.29 -22.42
C ASP A 218 -65.01 75.42 -21.74
N GLN A 219 -64.39 76.07 -20.73
CA GLN A 219 -64.93 77.23 -20.06
C GLN A 219 -65.17 78.42 -21.03
N ILE A 220 -64.22 78.69 -21.96
CA ILE A 220 -64.36 79.72 -23.01
C ILE A 220 -65.52 79.37 -23.93
N ALA A 221 -65.62 78.11 -24.38
CA ALA A 221 -66.75 77.64 -25.17
C ALA A 221 -68.12 77.82 -24.51
N PHE A 222 -68.19 77.47 -23.20
CA PHE A 222 -69.42 77.72 -22.40
C PHE A 222 -69.68 79.21 -22.29
N GLN A 223 -68.73 80.07 -22.01
CA GLN A 223 -68.96 81.53 -21.92
C GLN A 223 -69.37 82.08 -23.33
N THR A 224 -68.76 81.57 -24.42
CA THR A 224 -69.13 81.99 -25.79
C THR A 224 -70.56 81.54 -26.14
N ASN A 225 -70.99 80.36 -25.69
CA ASN A 225 -72.39 79.88 -25.83
C ASN A 225 -73.37 80.78 -25.13
N ILE A 226 -73.05 81.23 -23.85
CA ILE A 226 -73.90 82.13 -23.09
C ILE A 226 -73.93 83.54 -23.76
N LEU A 227 -72.77 84.08 -24.19
CA LEU A 227 -72.65 85.32 -24.89
C LEU A 227 -73.50 85.33 -26.22
N SER A 228 -73.39 84.24 -26.94
CA SER A 228 -74.16 84.09 -28.26
C SER A 228 -75.61 83.93 -27.97
N LEU A 229 -76.07 83.30 -26.88
CA LEU A 229 -77.46 83.21 -26.47
C LEU A 229 -77.98 84.60 -26.10
N ASN A 230 -77.26 85.40 -25.36
CA ASN A 230 -77.66 86.75 -25.02
C ASN A 230 -77.70 87.61 -26.26
N ALA A 231 -76.79 87.49 -27.21
CA ALA A 231 -76.83 88.25 -28.48
C ALA A 231 -78.03 87.82 -29.37
N ALA A 232 -78.36 86.50 -29.36
CA ALA A 232 -79.57 86.02 -30.11
C ALA A 232 -80.89 86.59 -29.52
N VAL A 233 -80.97 86.66 -28.15
CA VAL A 233 -82.11 87.24 -27.46
C VAL A 233 -82.18 88.71 -27.78
N GLU A 234 -81.07 89.47 -27.77
CA GLU A 234 -81.06 90.91 -28.08
C GLU A 234 -81.40 91.14 -29.58
N ALA A 235 -80.94 90.34 -30.44
CA ALA A 235 -81.27 90.40 -31.88
C ALA A 235 -82.75 90.11 -32.12
N ALA A 236 -83.33 89.17 -31.36
CA ALA A 236 -84.80 88.88 -31.45
C ALA A 236 -85.61 90.07 -30.90
N THR A 237 -85.15 90.78 -29.92
CA THR A 237 -85.81 91.98 -29.33
C THR A 237 -85.78 93.16 -30.30
N ALA A 238 -84.71 93.27 -31.17
CA ALA A 238 -84.62 94.34 -32.18
C ALA A 238 -85.50 94.08 -33.44
N GLY A 239 -86.28 93.02 -33.54
CA GLY A 239 -87.19 92.74 -34.56
C GLY A 239 -86.62 92.61 -35.95
N GLU A 240 -87.18 93.21 -37.02
CA GLU A 240 -86.66 93.12 -38.38
C GLU A 240 -85.23 93.62 -38.56
N ALA A 241 -84.75 94.58 -37.79
CA ALA A 241 -83.42 95.12 -37.89
C ALA A 241 -82.32 94.13 -37.30
N GLY A 242 -82.80 93.23 -36.46
CA GLY A 242 -81.93 92.24 -35.80
C GLY A 242 -81.73 90.92 -36.54
N LYS A 243 -82.50 90.65 -37.63
CA LYS A 243 -82.46 89.29 -38.28
C LYS A 243 -81.07 88.81 -38.76
N GLY A 244 -80.22 89.73 -39.24
CA GLY A 244 -78.88 89.37 -39.67
C GLY A 244 -77.98 89.01 -38.50
N PHE A 245 -78.10 89.74 -37.35
CA PHE A 245 -77.42 89.48 -36.10
C PHE A 245 -77.86 88.15 -35.40
N ALA A 246 -79.18 87.86 -35.51
CA ALA A 246 -79.72 86.57 -34.98
C ALA A 246 -79.06 85.31 -35.65
N VAL A 247 -78.86 85.39 -37.00
CA VAL A 247 -78.24 84.31 -37.78
C VAL A 247 -76.77 84.14 -37.36
N VAL A 248 -76.06 85.29 -37.19
CA VAL A 248 -74.63 85.26 -36.74
C VAL A 248 -74.57 84.72 -35.32
N ALA A 249 -75.42 85.15 -34.45
CA ALA A 249 -75.51 84.69 -33.07
C ALA A 249 -75.85 83.18 -33.00
N GLY A 250 -76.68 82.68 -33.85
CA GLY A 250 -76.97 81.26 -34.04
C GLY A 250 -75.75 80.47 -34.43
N GLU A 251 -75.02 81.01 -35.42
CA GLU A 251 -73.82 80.33 -35.94
C GLU A 251 -72.67 80.31 -34.91
N VAL A 252 -72.44 81.45 -34.17
CA VAL A 252 -71.48 81.52 -33.00
C VAL A 252 -71.86 80.52 -31.93
N ARG A 253 -73.15 80.37 -31.66
CA ARG A 253 -73.64 79.39 -30.67
C ARG A 253 -73.38 77.94 -31.09
N ASN A 254 -73.58 77.65 -32.35
CA ASN A 254 -73.26 76.35 -32.94
C ASN A 254 -71.76 76.06 -32.87
N LEU A 255 -70.92 77.06 -33.19
CA LEU A 255 -69.49 76.93 -33.12
C LEU A 255 -69.03 76.72 -31.72
N ALA A 256 -69.59 77.39 -30.72
CA ALA A 256 -69.32 77.25 -29.31
C ALA A 256 -69.71 75.84 -28.81
N ALA A 257 -70.88 75.30 -29.22
CA ALA A 257 -71.26 73.92 -28.87
C ALA A 257 -70.28 72.88 -29.45
N ARG A 258 -69.90 73.04 -30.75
CA ARG A 258 -68.91 72.19 -31.38
C ARG A 258 -67.47 72.28 -30.68
N SER A 259 -67.10 73.47 -30.27
CA SER A 259 -65.91 73.71 -29.54
C SER A 259 -65.91 73.01 -28.18
N ALA A 260 -67.02 73.05 -27.40
CA ALA A 260 -67.16 72.31 -26.17
C ALA A 260 -67.14 70.80 -26.35
N GLU A 261 -67.79 70.29 -27.40
CA GLU A 261 -67.78 68.87 -27.80
C GLU A 261 -66.33 68.39 -28.08
N ALA A 262 -65.62 69.15 -28.95
CA ALA A 262 -64.23 68.87 -29.26
C ALA A 262 -63.29 68.95 -28.00
N ALA A 263 -63.54 69.90 -27.11
CA ALA A 263 -62.78 70.00 -25.87
C ALA A 263 -62.99 68.78 -24.98
N ASN A 264 -64.23 68.27 -24.90
CA ASN A 264 -64.58 67.09 -24.10
C ASN A 264 -63.90 65.81 -24.71
N GLU A 265 -63.94 65.69 -26.08
CA GLU A 265 -63.23 64.58 -26.76
C GLU A 265 -61.70 64.65 -26.44
N ILE A 266 -61.09 65.81 -26.58
CA ILE A 266 -59.65 65.99 -26.26
C ILE A 266 -59.38 65.64 -24.80
N LYS A 267 -60.23 66.09 -23.86
CA LYS A 267 -60.12 65.82 -22.44
C LYS A 267 -60.12 64.30 -22.16
N ALA A 268 -60.99 63.54 -22.81
CA ALA A 268 -61.01 62.08 -22.69
C ALA A 268 -59.74 61.45 -23.22
N LEU A 269 -59.19 61.91 -24.36
CA LEU A 269 -57.90 61.40 -24.88
C LEU A 269 -56.74 61.71 -23.98
N VAL A 270 -56.71 62.91 -23.36
CA VAL A 270 -55.68 63.33 -22.43
C VAL A 270 -55.70 62.51 -21.14
N GLU A 271 -56.90 62.24 -20.60
CA GLU A 271 -57.08 61.40 -19.43
C GLU A 271 -56.59 59.96 -19.73
N GLN A 272 -56.89 59.45 -20.91
CA GLN A 272 -56.41 58.14 -21.35
C GLN A 272 -54.88 58.12 -21.50
N ALA A 273 -54.24 59.18 -22.05
CA ALA A 273 -52.81 59.31 -22.15
C ALA A 273 -52.13 59.38 -20.74
N LYS A 274 -52.75 60.08 -19.79
CA LYS A 274 -52.30 60.09 -18.38
C LYS A 274 -52.29 58.71 -17.77
N VAL A 275 -53.37 57.97 -17.87
CA VAL A 275 -53.46 56.57 -17.35
C VAL A 275 -52.35 55.71 -17.98
N ARG A 276 -52.13 55.85 -19.31
CA ARG A 276 -51.08 55.08 -20.00
C ARG A 276 -49.66 55.45 -19.53
N SER A 277 -49.40 56.71 -19.22
CA SER A 277 -48.11 57.18 -18.65
C SER A 277 -47.90 56.63 -17.26
N ASP A 278 -48.97 56.65 -16.41
CA ASP A 278 -48.86 56.05 -15.06
C ASP A 278 -48.60 54.54 -15.10
N GLU A 279 -49.29 53.81 -16.00
CA GLU A 279 -48.99 52.38 -16.25
C GLU A 279 -47.53 52.17 -16.72
N GLY A 280 -47.03 53.00 -17.65
CA GLY A 280 -45.64 52.97 -18.11
C GLY A 280 -44.61 53.22 -17.02
N LYS A 281 -44.88 54.17 -16.15
CA LYS A 281 -44.05 54.46 -14.94
C LYS A 281 -43.96 53.26 -13.98
N VAL A 282 -45.12 52.61 -13.72
CA VAL A 282 -45.14 51.38 -12.87
C VAL A 282 -44.33 50.26 -13.48
N ILE A 283 -44.46 50.07 -14.80
CA ILE A 283 -43.63 49.03 -15.52
C ILE A 283 -42.14 49.36 -15.41
N ALA A 284 -41.74 50.60 -15.67
CA ALA A 284 -40.36 51.04 -15.53
C ALA A 284 -39.76 50.85 -14.10
N SER A 285 -40.60 51.12 -13.08
CA SER A 285 -40.24 50.87 -11.67
C SER A 285 -39.99 49.38 -11.40
N LYS A 286 -40.90 48.49 -11.90
CA LYS A 286 -40.70 47.04 -11.78
C LYS A 286 -39.46 46.55 -12.50
N MET A 287 -39.10 47.14 -13.67
CA MET A 287 -37.86 46.84 -14.37
C MET A 287 -36.65 47.22 -13.53
N THR A 288 -36.65 48.38 -12.86
CA THR A 288 -35.59 48.82 -11.98
C THR A 288 -35.40 47.86 -10.80
N GLU A 289 -36.48 47.36 -10.20
CA GLU A 289 -36.46 46.35 -9.14
C GLU A 289 -35.88 45.01 -9.65
N GLY A 290 -36.32 44.54 -10.84
CA GLY A 290 -35.82 43.34 -11.48
C GLY A 290 -34.31 43.40 -11.75
N TYR A 291 -33.82 44.56 -12.23
CA TYR A 291 -32.35 44.76 -12.42
C TYR A 291 -31.58 44.80 -11.10
N THR A 292 -32.17 45.27 -10.03
CA THR A 292 -31.56 45.26 -8.68
C THR A 292 -31.40 43.83 -8.18
N GLN A 293 -32.45 43.01 -8.33
CA GLN A 293 -32.38 41.56 -7.98
C GLN A 293 -31.39 40.79 -8.85
N LEU A 294 -31.29 41.14 -10.14
CA LEU A 294 -30.32 40.57 -11.05
C LEU A 294 -28.86 40.88 -10.60
N ASP A 295 -28.62 42.15 -10.19
CA ASP A 295 -27.28 42.57 -9.70
C ASP A 295 -26.89 41.78 -8.44
N GLU A 296 -27.78 41.55 -7.48
CA GLU A 296 -27.56 40.73 -6.29
C GLU A 296 -27.25 39.26 -6.66
N THR A 297 -28.00 38.70 -7.63
CA THR A 297 -27.78 37.31 -8.09
C THR A 297 -26.43 37.15 -8.78
N ILE A 298 -25.98 38.17 -9.54
CA ILE A 298 -24.65 38.18 -10.17
C ILE A 298 -23.55 38.25 -9.11
N GLU A 299 -23.68 39.05 -8.06
CA GLU A 299 -22.73 39.12 -6.95
C GLU A 299 -22.55 37.75 -6.24
N GLN A 300 -23.68 37.06 -5.98
CA GLN A 300 -23.62 35.70 -5.43
C GLN A 300 -22.93 34.73 -6.38
N THR A 301 -23.19 34.82 -7.69
CA THR A 301 -22.51 34.01 -8.70
C THR A 301 -21.01 34.24 -8.72
N VAL A 302 -20.55 35.50 -8.66
CA VAL A 302 -19.12 35.84 -8.59
C VAL A 302 -18.48 35.26 -7.33
N THR A 303 -19.17 35.30 -6.19
CA THR A 303 -18.70 34.70 -4.95
C THR A 303 -18.47 33.20 -5.08
N LEU A 304 -19.47 32.45 -5.61
CA LEU A 304 -19.36 30.99 -5.84
C LEU A 304 -18.28 30.61 -6.84
N VAL A 305 -18.09 31.43 -7.89
CA VAL A 305 -16.99 31.23 -8.85
C VAL A 305 -15.64 31.42 -8.19
N ASN A 306 -15.45 32.42 -7.35
CA ASN A 306 -14.19 32.63 -6.62
C ASN A 306 -13.91 31.48 -5.63
N GLU A 307 -14.92 30.94 -4.96
CA GLU A 307 -14.78 29.73 -4.13
C GLU A 307 -14.37 28.51 -4.96
N THR A 308 -14.93 28.37 -6.18
CA THR A 308 -14.52 27.32 -7.12
C THR A 308 -13.05 27.45 -7.55
N VAL A 309 -12.58 28.67 -7.84
CA VAL A 309 -11.16 28.93 -8.16
C VAL A 309 -10.27 28.55 -6.97
N LYS A 310 -10.66 28.89 -5.76
CA LYS A 310 -9.91 28.51 -4.55
C LYS A 310 -9.85 27.00 -4.39
N ALA A 311 -10.99 26.31 -4.53
CA ALA A 311 -11.06 24.85 -4.43
C ALA A 311 -10.21 24.15 -5.50
N THR A 312 -10.21 24.63 -6.75
CA THR A 312 -9.37 24.06 -7.81
C THR A 312 -7.87 24.27 -7.54
N ASN A 313 -7.46 25.38 -6.92
CA ASN A 313 -6.08 25.59 -6.51
C ASN A 313 -5.65 24.65 -5.37
N GLU A 314 -6.54 24.39 -4.40
CA GLU A 314 -6.30 23.42 -3.33
C GLU A 314 -6.20 22.00 -3.89
N GLN A 315 -7.06 21.62 -4.85
CA GLN A 315 -6.99 20.36 -5.58
C GLN A 315 -5.66 20.20 -6.34
N MET A 316 -5.19 21.25 -7.02
CA MET A 316 -3.91 21.25 -7.72
C MET A 316 -2.73 20.95 -6.79
N GLU A 317 -2.71 21.56 -5.60
CA GLU A 317 -1.67 21.28 -4.60
C GLU A 317 -1.78 19.84 -4.05
N GLY A 318 -3.01 19.36 -3.83
CA GLY A 318 -3.26 17.96 -3.47
C GLY A 318 -2.75 16.99 -4.53
N MET A 319 -3.00 17.24 -5.82
CA MET A 319 -2.50 16.40 -6.91
C MET A 319 -0.97 16.39 -6.98
N LYS A 320 -0.32 17.49 -6.70
CA LYS A 320 1.14 17.55 -6.62
C LYS A 320 1.71 16.67 -5.48
N GLN A 321 1.04 16.67 -4.33
CA GLN A 321 1.42 15.80 -3.21
C GLN A 321 1.23 14.32 -3.58
N ILE A 322 0.12 13.96 -4.24
CA ILE A 322 -0.14 12.60 -4.72
C ILE A 322 0.93 12.17 -5.74
N ASN A 323 1.30 13.04 -6.69
CA ASN A 323 2.36 12.75 -7.67
C ASN A 323 3.73 12.51 -7.01
N ASN A 324 4.06 13.26 -5.95
CA ASN A 324 5.27 13.01 -5.16
C ASN A 324 5.22 11.63 -4.48
N ALA A 325 4.08 11.26 -3.88
CA ALA A 325 3.89 9.95 -3.25
C ALA A 325 4.01 8.80 -4.27
N VAL A 326 3.48 8.97 -5.49
CA VAL A 326 3.65 8.00 -6.58
C VAL A 326 5.12 7.83 -6.96
N THR A 327 5.89 8.91 -7.02
CA THR A 327 7.33 8.85 -7.29
C THR A 327 8.10 8.14 -6.17
N GLU A 328 7.71 8.34 -4.91
CA GLU A 328 8.28 7.60 -3.77
C GLU A 328 7.95 6.11 -3.82
N LEU A 329 6.72 5.76 -4.22
CA LEU A 329 6.29 4.37 -4.42
C LEU A 329 7.08 3.70 -5.55
N ASP A 330 7.32 4.36 -6.68
CA ASP A 330 8.17 3.85 -7.77
C ASP A 330 9.58 3.53 -7.26
N THR A 331 10.20 4.46 -6.53
CA THR A 331 11.50 4.26 -5.90
C THR A 331 11.50 3.06 -4.93
N ALA A 332 10.44 2.89 -4.16
CA ALA A 332 10.28 1.76 -3.24
C ALA A 332 10.16 0.43 -4.00
N LEU A 333 9.41 0.38 -5.11
CA LEU A 333 9.30 -0.81 -5.97
C LEU A 333 10.63 -1.21 -6.60
N GLN A 334 11.41 -0.26 -7.11
CA GLN A 334 12.76 -0.52 -7.61
C GLN A 334 13.67 -1.11 -6.53
N LYS A 335 13.57 -0.60 -5.30
CA LYS A 335 14.29 -1.16 -4.14
C LYS A 335 13.85 -2.58 -3.82
N ILE A 336 12.54 -2.88 -3.88
CA ILE A 336 11.99 -4.22 -3.67
C ILE A 336 12.55 -5.18 -4.71
N ALA A 337 12.56 -4.82 -5.99
CA ALA A 337 13.12 -5.65 -7.07
C ALA A 337 14.61 -5.95 -6.83
N ARG A 338 15.40 -4.98 -6.39
CA ARG A 338 16.80 -5.17 -6.04
C ARG A 338 16.98 -6.12 -4.85
N ILE A 339 16.20 -5.94 -3.77
CA ILE A 339 16.25 -6.82 -2.59
C ILE A 339 15.82 -8.24 -2.98
N ALA A 340 14.82 -8.39 -3.83
CA ALA A 340 14.40 -9.69 -4.35
C ALA A 340 15.56 -10.40 -5.10
N ALA A 341 16.28 -9.69 -5.96
CA ALA A 341 17.43 -10.24 -6.67
C ALA A 341 18.57 -10.64 -5.71
N GLU A 342 18.87 -9.81 -4.70
CA GLU A 342 19.87 -10.13 -3.67
C GLU A 342 19.44 -11.36 -2.84
N THR A 343 18.16 -11.43 -2.44
CA THR A 343 17.60 -12.56 -1.67
C THR A 343 17.65 -13.84 -2.48
N ASN A 344 17.34 -13.80 -3.79
CA ASN A 344 17.46 -14.95 -4.69
C ASN A 344 18.90 -15.48 -4.72
N ASN A 345 19.88 -14.60 -4.82
CA ASN A 345 21.29 -15.00 -4.83
C ASN A 345 21.71 -15.66 -3.51
N VAL A 346 21.28 -15.12 -2.37
CA VAL A 346 21.51 -15.71 -1.05
C VAL A 346 20.84 -17.08 -0.93
N ALA A 347 19.61 -17.23 -1.44
CA ALA A 347 18.89 -18.51 -1.44
C ALA A 347 19.61 -19.57 -2.28
N LEU A 348 20.09 -19.22 -3.47
CA LEU A 348 20.89 -20.13 -4.33
C LEU A 348 22.20 -20.54 -3.65
N GLN A 349 22.89 -19.64 -2.97
CA GLN A 349 24.10 -19.97 -2.21
C GLN A 349 23.80 -20.89 -1.02
N ALA A 350 22.69 -20.65 -0.31
CA ALA A 350 22.26 -21.51 0.78
C ALA A 350 21.87 -22.91 0.30
N ASP A 351 21.23 -23.01 -0.85
CA ASP A 351 20.92 -24.28 -1.55
C ASP A 351 22.21 -25.05 -1.88
N GLU A 352 23.21 -24.41 -2.46
CA GLU A 352 24.51 -25.03 -2.77
C GLU A 352 25.23 -25.54 -1.51
N ILE A 353 25.23 -24.72 -0.45
CA ILE A 353 25.81 -25.10 0.85
C ILE A 353 25.05 -26.30 1.44
N SER A 354 23.72 -26.30 1.40
CA SER A 354 22.92 -27.39 1.94
C SER A 354 23.17 -28.70 1.21
N LYS A 355 23.22 -28.67 -0.11
CA LYS A 355 23.57 -29.82 -0.94
C LYS A 355 24.99 -30.34 -0.64
N THR A 356 25.94 -29.45 -0.42
CA THR A 356 27.30 -29.81 0.00
C THR A 356 27.32 -30.50 1.35
N ILE A 357 26.56 -29.99 2.35
CA ILE A 357 26.44 -30.60 3.69
C ILE A 357 25.86 -32.03 3.57
N VAL A 358 24.75 -32.16 2.83
CA VAL A 358 24.08 -33.44 2.61
C VAL A 358 24.98 -34.41 1.88
N SER A 359 25.69 -33.97 0.83
CA SER A 359 26.66 -34.79 0.09
C SER A 359 27.79 -35.25 0.99
N ASN A 360 28.39 -34.32 1.76
CA ASN A 360 29.48 -34.64 2.71
C ASN A 360 29.07 -35.67 3.77
N ALA A 361 27.80 -35.62 4.21
CA ALA A 361 27.26 -36.64 5.12
C ALA A 361 27.02 -37.98 4.39
N ASN A 362 26.52 -37.92 3.16
CA ASN A 362 26.28 -39.13 2.33
C ASN A 362 27.56 -39.88 1.92
N ASP A 363 28.69 -39.20 1.84
CA ASP A 363 30.01 -39.82 1.55
C ASP A 363 30.55 -40.64 2.73
N LYS A 364 29.88 -40.62 3.87
CA LYS A 364 30.28 -41.34 5.08
C LYS A 364 29.29 -42.45 5.40
N GLU A 365 29.81 -43.57 6.00
CA GLU A 365 29.01 -44.70 6.40
C GLU A 365 28.70 -44.65 7.90
N PHE A 366 27.42 -44.56 8.25
CA PHE A 366 26.96 -44.48 9.64
C PHE A 366 25.52 -45.03 9.79
N GLU A 367 25.19 -45.43 10.99
CA GLU A 367 23.86 -45.96 11.32
C GLU A 367 22.81 -44.86 11.21
N GLY A 368 21.66 -45.14 10.61
CA GLY A 368 20.56 -44.16 10.44
C GLY A 368 20.72 -43.24 9.23
N LYS A 369 21.79 -43.36 8.42
CA LYS A 369 22.06 -42.54 7.24
C LYS A 369 20.85 -42.36 6.30
N ASN A 370 20.04 -43.40 6.09
CA ASN A 370 18.92 -43.40 5.14
C ASN A 370 17.54 -43.25 5.81
N SER A 371 17.48 -43.06 7.12
CA SER A 371 16.23 -42.99 7.90
C SER A 371 15.89 -41.56 8.38
N ILE A 372 16.61 -40.55 7.89
CA ILE A 372 16.42 -39.15 8.32
C ILE A 372 15.20 -38.57 7.60
N ASP A 373 14.11 -38.34 8.34
CA ASP A 373 12.88 -37.70 7.88
C ASP A 373 12.77 -36.28 8.46
N VAL A 374 12.82 -35.28 7.58
CA VAL A 374 12.70 -33.86 7.94
C VAL A 374 11.29 -33.32 7.76
N SER A 375 10.34 -34.08 7.20
CA SER A 375 8.99 -33.63 6.86
C SER A 375 8.22 -33.08 8.06
N LYS A 376 8.41 -33.65 9.24
CA LYS A 376 7.78 -33.19 10.48
C LYS A 376 8.28 -31.83 10.96
N PHE A 377 9.53 -31.47 10.68
CA PHE A 377 10.12 -30.20 11.06
C PHE A 377 9.70 -29.09 10.10
N VAL A 378 9.67 -29.36 8.81
CA VAL A 378 9.22 -28.45 7.76
C VAL A 378 7.74 -28.09 7.96
N ASN A 379 6.88 -29.07 8.23
CA ASN A 379 5.44 -28.86 8.44
C ASN A 379 5.13 -28.06 9.72
N LYS A 380 5.89 -28.22 10.78
CA LYS A 380 5.68 -27.49 12.04
C LYS A 380 5.94 -25.97 11.88
N VAL A 381 6.92 -25.60 11.07
CA VAL A 381 7.22 -24.17 10.80
C VAL A 381 6.15 -23.57 9.90
N ASN A 382 5.59 -24.33 8.96
CA ASN A 382 4.50 -23.86 8.09
C ASN A 382 3.25 -23.45 8.86
N THR A 383 2.84 -24.23 9.86
CA THR A 383 1.69 -23.91 10.71
C THR A 383 1.92 -22.65 11.55
N THR A 384 3.11 -22.47 12.11
CA THR A 384 3.45 -21.30 12.93
C THR A 384 3.52 -20.01 12.10
N SER A 385 4.03 -20.08 10.86
CA SER A 385 4.10 -18.92 9.94
C SER A 385 2.72 -18.51 9.43
N MET A 386 1.83 -19.45 9.12
CA MET A 386 0.45 -19.14 8.71
C MET A 386 -0.38 -18.52 9.84
N GLU A 387 -0.21 -18.96 11.09
CA GLU A 387 -0.88 -18.33 12.25
C GLU A 387 -0.39 -16.90 12.53
N SER A 388 0.89 -16.61 12.30
CA SER A 388 1.44 -15.26 12.46
C SER A 388 0.96 -14.30 11.37
N LEU A 389 0.83 -14.76 10.13
CA LEU A 389 0.30 -13.99 8.99
C LEU A 389 -1.20 -13.73 9.12
N SER A 390 -1.99 -14.70 9.61
CA SER A 390 -3.42 -14.50 9.86
C SER A 390 -3.68 -13.46 10.95
N ARG A 391 -2.87 -13.42 12.00
CA ARG A 391 -2.92 -12.40 13.07
C ARG A 391 -2.49 -11.01 12.61
N SER A 392 -1.62 -10.90 11.60
CA SER A 392 -1.21 -9.63 10.99
C SER A 392 -2.32 -9.08 10.08
N ASN A 393 -2.99 -9.94 9.29
CA ASN A 393 -4.13 -9.55 8.44
C ASN A 393 -5.35 -9.10 9.25
N ASP A 394 -5.63 -9.72 10.41
CA ASP A 394 -6.71 -9.29 11.31
C ASP A 394 -6.47 -7.86 11.87
N LYS A 395 -5.22 -7.49 12.14
CA LYS A 395 -4.87 -6.12 12.57
C LYS A 395 -5.03 -5.09 11.45
N THR A 396 -4.65 -5.42 10.22
CA THR A 396 -4.82 -4.52 9.05
C THR A 396 -6.29 -4.38 8.67
N THR A 397 -7.08 -5.44 8.73
CA THR A 397 -8.54 -5.39 8.47
C THR A 397 -9.28 -4.59 9.57
N SER A 398 -8.80 -4.63 10.82
CA SER A 398 -9.36 -3.82 11.92
C SER A 398 -8.99 -2.33 11.80
N MET A 399 -7.82 -1.98 11.25
CA MET A 399 -7.45 -0.60 10.91
C MET A 399 -8.24 -0.06 9.72
N ALA A 400 -8.48 -0.85 8.68
CA ALA A 400 -9.31 -0.48 7.54
C ALA A 400 -10.78 -0.25 7.95
N LYS A 401 -11.34 -1.11 8.81
CA LYS A 401 -12.69 -0.88 9.39
C LYS A 401 -12.80 0.38 10.24
N ASN A 402 -11.74 0.79 10.93
CA ASN A 402 -11.73 2.05 11.71
C ASN A 402 -11.57 3.29 10.81
N LEU A 403 -11.09 3.15 9.57
CA LEU A 403 -11.07 4.23 8.57
C LEU A 403 -12.42 4.38 7.86
N ASP A 404 -13.16 3.30 7.63
CA ASP A 404 -14.51 3.33 7.01
C ASP A 404 -15.57 3.99 7.90
N ILE A 405 -15.40 3.98 9.23
CA ILE A 405 -16.35 4.64 10.16
C ILE A 405 -16.22 6.18 10.11
N LYS A 406 -15.11 6.75 9.61
CA LYS A 406 -14.94 8.19 9.43
C LYS A 406 -15.43 8.74 8.07
N ASN A 407 -15.68 7.88 7.09
CA ASN A 407 -16.14 8.31 5.76
C ASN A 407 -17.65 8.50 5.63
N ASN A 408 -18.46 8.12 6.64
CA ASN A 408 -19.91 8.35 6.61
C ASN A 408 -20.34 9.79 6.98
N GLU A 409 -19.40 10.73 7.19
CA GLU A 409 -19.70 12.15 7.38
C GLU A 409 -19.84 12.94 6.06
N TRP A 410 -19.61 12.32 4.87
CA TRP A 410 -19.70 13.00 3.56
C TRP A 410 -21.06 12.84 2.85
N ASP A 411 -21.98 12.03 3.38
CA ASP A 411 -23.33 11.83 2.79
C ASP A 411 -24.37 12.88 3.22
N SER A 412 -23.94 13.97 3.87
CA SER A 412 -24.83 15.04 4.36
C SER A 412 -24.47 16.45 3.84
N PHE A 413 -23.85 16.56 2.64
CA PHE A 413 -23.69 17.84 1.94
C PHE A 413 -24.23 17.78 0.51
#